data_63024ae9682d8e1718d1ab925523c4a7
#
_entry.id   63024ae9682d8e1718d1ab925523c4a7
#
_cell.length_a   1.000
_cell.length_b   1.000
_cell.length_c   1.000
_cell.angle_alpha   90.00
_cell.angle_beta   90.00
_cell.angle_gamma   90.00
#
_symmetry.space_group_name_H-M   'P 1'
#
loop_
_entity.id
_entity.type
_entity.pdbx_description
1 polymer ?
#
loop_
_entity_poly.entity_id
_entity_poly.type
_entity_poly.pdbx_seq_one_letter_code
_entity_poly.pdbx_strand_id
1 'polypeptide(L)'
;EAGYECLITREPGGTVIGEEVRQLILNPEHKEMSPVTEMLLYAASRAQLVHEVIGPALEEGKIVISDRFVDSSIVYQGIERKLGISTVSAVNAPGIGIYRPDGIFFIDLSEAEGLRRKKEQKNLDRMEQEGIDFHHMVSEGYRKVLSGRPEVMKIDGGRSIDTIQKKIRNHVDELLKKKNR
;
A
#
# COMPACT_ATOMS: atom_id res chain seq x y z
N GLU A 1 6.21 23.20 -0.91
CA GLU A 1 6.27 24.47 -0.13
C GLU A 1 7.41 24.46 0.91
N ALA A 2 7.83 23.27 1.43
CA ALA A 2 8.92 23.14 2.38
C ALA A 2 10.31 22.93 1.73
N GLY A 3 10.41 22.96 0.41
CA GLY A 3 11.68 22.88 -0.33
C GLY A 3 12.22 21.47 -0.55
N TYR A 4 11.46 20.43 -0.19
CA TYR A 4 11.85 19.04 -0.45
C TYR A 4 11.39 18.58 -1.82
N GLU A 5 12.27 17.88 -2.55
CA GLU A 5 11.87 17.15 -3.75
C GLU A 5 11.10 15.88 -3.35
N CYS A 6 9.94 15.67 -3.96
CA CYS A 6 9.07 14.55 -3.66
C CYS A 6 8.77 13.75 -4.92
N LEU A 7 8.84 12.43 -4.80
CA LEU A 7 8.37 11.49 -5.81
C LEU A 7 7.11 10.80 -5.27
N ILE A 8 6.05 10.78 -6.10
CA ILE A 8 4.79 10.09 -5.76
C ILE A 8 4.67 8.88 -6.67
N THR A 9 4.42 7.73 -6.09
CA THR A 9 4.21 6.46 -6.81
C THR A 9 3.08 5.65 -6.17
N ARG A 10 2.78 4.48 -6.76
CA ARG A 10 1.75 3.55 -6.25
C ARG A 10 2.08 2.10 -6.55
N GLU A 11 1.48 1.19 -5.83
CA GLU A 11 1.51 -0.25 -6.09
C GLU A 11 0.11 -0.85 -6.30
N PRO A 12 0.00 -1.88 -7.17
CA PRO A 12 0.98 -2.31 -8.16
C PRO A 12 1.13 -1.29 -9.29
N GLY A 13 2.32 -1.23 -9.93
CA GLY A 13 2.60 -0.31 -11.03
C GLY A 13 3.79 0.61 -10.77
N GLY A 14 3.76 1.80 -11.37
CA GLY A 14 4.77 2.85 -11.20
C GLY A 14 6.02 2.71 -12.08
N THR A 15 6.13 1.66 -12.89
CA THR A 15 7.13 1.44 -13.95
C THR A 15 6.47 0.84 -15.17
N VAL A 16 7.12 0.85 -16.32
CA VAL A 16 6.55 0.23 -17.54
C VAL A 16 6.20 -1.24 -17.29
N ILE A 17 7.15 -2.04 -16.79
CA ILE A 17 6.92 -3.45 -16.45
C ILE A 17 5.87 -3.59 -15.34
N GLY A 18 5.93 -2.74 -14.32
CA GLY A 18 4.97 -2.75 -13.23
C GLY A 18 3.53 -2.48 -13.68
N GLU A 19 3.32 -1.60 -14.66
CA GLU A 19 2.00 -1.34 -15.23
C GLU A 19 1.46 -2.51 -16.07
N GLU A 20 2.30 -3.22 -16.80
CA GLU A 20 1.91 -4.47 -17.50
C GLU A 20 1.48 -5.54 -16.49
N VAL A 21 2.25 -5.72 -15.42
CA VAL A 21 1.89 -6.63 -14.32
C VAL A 21 0.59 -6.19 -13.64
N ARG A 22 0.40 -4.88 -13.43
CA ARG A 22 -0.85 -4.32 -12.88
C ARG A 22 -2.06 -4.69 -13.72
N GLN A 23 -1.96 -4.59 -15.05
CA GLN A 23 -3.03 -4.98 -15.95
C GLN A 23 -3.41 -6.46 -15.78
N LEU A 24 -2.44 -7.35 -15.63
CA LEU A 24 -2.70 -8.76 -15.36
C LEU A 24 -3.41 -8.95 -14.02
N ILE A 25 -2.94 -8.32 -12.96
CA ILE A 25 -3.48 -8.48 -11.60
C ILE A 25 -4.93 -7.99 -11.50
N LEU A 26 -5.22 -6.82 -12.06
CA LEU A 26 -6.49 -6.11 -11.85
C LEU A 26 -7.56 -6.43 -12.90
N ASN A 27 -7.23 -7.17 -13.96
CA ASN A 27 -8.18 -7.54 -15.00
C ASN A 27 -9.30 -8.44 -14.44
N PRO A 28 -10.58 -8.00 -14.51
CA PRO A 28 -11.71 -8.78 -14.01
C PRO A 28 -11.92 -10.13 -14.71
N GLU A 29 -11.37 -10.29 -15.92
CA GLU A 29 -11.48 -11.55 -16.68
C GLU A 29 -10.56 -12.66 -16.15
N HIS A 30 -9.54 -12.31 -15.35
CA HIS A 30 -8.61 -13.30 -14.79
C HIS A 30 -9.10 -13.89 -13.46
N LYS A 31 -10.31 -14.45 -13.49
CA LYS A 31 -10.99 -15.02 -12.30
C LYS A 31 -10.28 -16.28 -11.75
N GLU A 32 -9.59 -17.01 -12.62
CA GLU A 32 -8.87 -18.24 -12.30
C GLU A 32 -7.47 -17.99 -11.71
N MET A 33 -7.06 -16.74 -11.55
CA MET A 33 -5.74 -16.42 -10.98
C MET A 33 -5.57 -17.01 -9.60
N SER A 34 -4.59 -17.90 -9.44
CA SER A 34 -4.32 -18.53 -8.14
C SER A 34 -3.79 -17.52 -7.13
N PRO A 35 -4.04 -17.69 -5.82
CA PRO A 35 -3.48 -16.84 -4.77
C PRO A 35 -1.95 -16.73 -4.81
N VAL A 36 -1.25 -17.81 -5.18
CA VAL A 36 0.20 -17.82 -5.29
C VAL A 36 0.66 -16.99 -6.49
N THR A 37 0.01 -17.12 -7.64
CA THR A 37 0.29 -16.30 -8.83
C THR A 37 0.06 -14.82 -8.52
N GLU A 38 -1.04 -14.48 -7.86
CA GLU A 38 -1.36 -13.11 -7.43
C GLU A 38 -0.23 -12.54 -6.55
N MET A 39 0.20 -13.29 -5.52
CA MET A 39 1.29 -12.89 -4.63
C MET A 39 2.60 -12.63 -5.38
N LEU A 40 2.97 -13.52 -6.30
CA LEU A 40 4.20 -13.41 -7.08
C LEU A 40 4.18 -12.21 -8.03
N LEU A 41 3.04 -11.93 -8.65
CA LEU A 41 2.87 -10.76 -9.52
C LEU A 41 2.97 -9.45 -8.73
N TYR A 42 2.34 -9.35 -7.55
CA TYR A 42 2.52 -8.19 -6.67
C TYR A 42 3.98 -8.01 -6.25
N ALA A 43 4.67 -9.10 -5.90
CA ALA A 43 6.08 -9.05 -5.52
C ALA A 43 6.98 -8.64 -6.70
N ALA A 44 6.71 -9.12 -7.92
CA ALA A 44 7.45 -8.76 -9.13
C ALA A 44 7.29 -7.27 -9.47
N SER A 45 6.04 -6.76 -9.45
CA SER A 45 5.77 -5.33 -9.66
C SER A 45 6.50 -4.45 -8.64
N ARG A 46 6.49 -4.86 -7.36
CA ARG A 46 7.19 -4.16 -6.28
C ARG A 46 8.70 -4.17 -6.46
N ALA A 47 9.27 -5.33 -6.78
CA ALA A 47 10.71 -5.46 -7.00
C ALA A 47 11.20 -4.52 -8.11
N GLN A 48 10.45 -4.43 -9.22
CA GLN A 48 10.76 -3.52 -10.31
C GLN A 48 10.64 -2.06 -9.86
N LEU A 49 9.58 -1.69 -9.14
CA LEU A 49 9.36 -0.33 -8.65
C LEU A 49 10.46 0.11 -7.68
N VAL A 50 10.87 -0.77 -6.77
CA VAL A 50 11.95 -0.48 -5.82
C VAL A 50 13.27 -0.27 -6.54
N HIS A 51 13.60 -1.14 -7.49
CA HIS A 51 14.85 -1.08 -8.24
C HIS A 51 14.95 0.15 -9.15
N GLU A 52 13.88 0.45 -9.87
CA GLU A 52 13.89 1.45 -10.94
C GLU A 52 13.56 2.86 -10.46
N VAL A 53 12.75 2.98 -9.40
CA VAL A 53 12.15 4.27 -9.01
C VAL A 53 12.43 4.63 -7.56
N ILE A 54 12.08 3.75 -6.60
CA ILE A 54 12.15 4.12 -5.17
C ILE A 54 13.60 4.23 -4.72
N GLY A 55 14.43 3.22 -5.01
CA GLY A 55 15.84 3.22 -4.62
C GLY A 55 16.59 4.44 -5.15
N PRO A 56 16.63 4.66 -6.47
CA PRO A 56 17.30 5.84 -7.05
C PRO A 56 16.80 7.17 -6.48
N ALA A 57 15.49 7.34 -6.31
CA ALA A 57 14.94 8.57 -5.76
C ALA A 57 15.39 8.82 -4.31
N LEU A 58 15.45 7.79 -3.48
CA LEU A 58 15.93 7.88 -2.11
C LEU A 58 17.45 8.15 -2.05
N GLU A 59 18.23 7.57 -2.96
CA GLU A 59 19.67 7.84 -3.11
C GLU A 59 19.96 9.27 -3.56
N GLU A 60 19.06 9.87 -4.34
CA GLU A 60 19.09 11.30 -4.70
C GLU A 60 18.61 12.21 -3.55
N GLY A 61 18.24 11.67 -2.40
CA GLY A 61 17.75 12.44 -1.24
C GLY A 61 16.29 12.91 -1.35
N LYS A 62 15.51 12.39 -2.28
CA LYS A 62 14.09 12.71 -2.43
C LYS A 62 13.25 12.05 -1.36
N ILE A 63 12.10 12.64 -1.06
CA ILE A 63 11.04 12.00 -0.28
C ILE A 63 10.19 11.17 -1.23
N VAL A 64 10.02 9.88 -0.93
CA VAL A 64 9.16 8.99 -1.70
C VAL A 64 7.83 8.78 -0.96
N ILE A 65 6.72 9.02 -1.65
CA ILE A 65 5.37 8.77 -1.15
C ILE A 65 4.76 7.68 -2.03
N SER A 66 4.45 6.52 -1.43
CA SER A 66 3.82 5.40 -2.14
C SER A 66 2.40 5.19 -1.66
N ASP A 67 1.44 5.17 -2.60
CA ASP A 67 0.12 4.64 -2.33
C ASP A 67 0.19 3.12 -2.34
N ARG A 68 0.14 2.53 -1.15
CA ARG A 68 0.40 1.14 -0.80
C ARG A 68 1.90 0.76 -0.87
N PHE A 69 2.23 -0.29 -0.11
CA PHE A 69 3.51 -0.98 -0.14
C PHE A 69 3.30 -2.41 0.39
N VAL A 70 4.37 -3.06 0.87
CA VAL A 70 4.37 -4.47 1.28
C VAL A 70 3.28 -4.85 2.28
N ASP A 71 2.87 -3.96 3.17
CA ASP A 71 1.81 -4.23 4.14
C ASP A 71 0.49 -4.59 3.47
N SER A 72 0.21 -4.02 2.28
CA SER A 72 -0.95 -4.44 1.48
C SER A 72 -0.86 -5.91 1.07
N SER A 73 0.31 -6.38 0.61
CA SER A 73 0.47 -7.81 0.26
C SER A 73 0.36 -8.72 1.48
N ILE A 74 0.89 -8.31 2.64
CA ILE A 74 0.74 -9.07 3.89
C ILE A 74 -0.73 -9.24 4.25
N VAL A 75 -1.54 -8.19 4.09
CA VAL A 75 -2.98 -8.25 4.38
C VAL A 75 -3.74 -9.05 3.32
N TYR A 76 -3.61 -8.68 2.05
CA TYR A 76 -4.38 -9.30 0.98
C TYR A 76 -3.95 -10.75 0.71
N GLN A 77 -2.68 -10.98 0.44
CA GLN A 77 -2.20 -12.33 0.10
C GLN A 77 -1.93 -13.17 1.36
N GLY A 78 -1.37 -12.54 2.41
CA GLY A 78 -0.98 -13.27 3.62
C GLY A 78 -2.15 -13.67 4.50
N ILE A 79 -3.07 -12.76 4.77
CA ILE A 79 -4.20 -12.99 5.68
C ILE A 79 -5.42 -13.45 4.90
N GLU A 80 -5.89 -12.65 3.96
CA GLU A 80 -7.15 -12.90 3.27
C GLU A 80 -7.04 -14.14 2.35
N ARG A 81 -6.04 -14.19 1.46
CA ARG A 81 -5.77 -15.38 0.63
C ARG A 81 -5.16 -16.56 1.41
N LYS A 82 -4.92 -16.41 2.70
CA LYS A 82 -4.45 -17.46 3.63
C LYS A 82 -3.09 -18.07 3.26
N LEU A 83 -2.23 -17.35 2.55
CA LEU A 83 -0.88 -17.82 2.22
C LEU A 83 0.10 -17.72 3.39
N GLY A 84 -0.29 -17.04 4.48
CA GLY A 84 0.54 -16.82 5.65
C GLY A 84 1.45 -15.59 5.56
N ILE A 85 1.52 -14.83 6.66
CA ILE A 85 2.31 -13.59 6.75
C ILE A 85 3.80 -13.87 6.49
N SER A 86 4.35 -14.95 7.05
CA SER A 86 5.77 -15.32 6.89
C SER A 86 6.13 -15.62 5.43
N THR A 87 5.27 -16.36 4.72
CA THR A 87 5.46 -16.69 3.31
C THR A 87 5.48 -15.41 2.46
N VAL A 88 4.48 -14.56 2.61
CA VAL A 88 4.38 -13.31 1.85
C VAL A 88 5.56 -12.39 2.17
N SER A 89 5.97 -12.29 3.43
CA SER A 89 7.14 -11.49 3.83
C SER A 89 8.44 -12.02 3.19
N ALA A 90 8.65 -13.35 3.19
CA ALA A 90 9.83 -13.96 2.60
C ALA A 90 9.90 -13.75 1.07
N VAL A 91 8.76 -13.87 0.38
CA VAL A 91 8.69 -13.64 -1.08
C VAL A 91 8.98 -12.18 -1.45
N ASN A 92 8.56 -11.24 -0.62
CA ASN A 92 8.77 -9.82 -0.88
C ASN A 92 10.15 -9.31 -0.44
N ALA A 93 10.80 -9.97 0.51
CA ALA A 93 12.06 -9.51 1.09
C ALA A 93 13.16 -9.20 0.07
N PRO A 94 13.43 -10.02 -0.96
CA PRO A 94 14.46 -9.72 -1.96
C PRO A 94 14.16 -8.44 -2.77
N GLY A 95 12.90 -8.24 -3.15
CA GLY A 95 12.48 -7.08 -3.95
C GLY A 95 12.48 -5.76 -3.15
N ILE A 96 12.24 -5.82 -1.85
CA ILE A 96 12.24 -4.64 -0.97
C ILE A 96 13.68 -4.27 -0.57
N GLY A 97 14.55 -5.25 -0.38
CA GLY A 97 15.90 -5.02 0.09
C GLY A 97 15.96 -4.26 1.42
N ILE A 98 16.74 -3.19 1.45
CA ILE A 98 16.90 -2.33 2.63
C ILE A 98 15.80 -1.27 2.79
N TYR A 99 15.00 -1.04 1.73
CA TYR A 99 14.03 0.05 1.71
C TYR A 99 12.80 -0.29 2.54
N ARG A 100 12.65 0.40 3.65
CA ARG A 100 11.51 0.29 4.57
C ARG A 100 10.88 1.67 4.75
N PRO A 101 9.54 1.77 4.86
CA PRO A 101 8.91 3.05 5.16
C PRO A 101 9.36 3.62 6.49
N ASP A 102 9.68 4.90 6.53
CA ASP A 102 9.94 5.65 7.76
C ASP A 102 8.65 6.03 8.48
N GLY A 103 7.54 6.11 7.76
CA GLY A 103 6.22 6.39 8.29
C GLY A 103 5.12 5.77 7.43
N ILE A 104 4.08 5.28 8.07
CA ILE A 104 2.91 4.68 7.44
C ILE A 104 1.67 5.42 7.92
N PHE A 105 0.90 5.99 7.00
CA PHE A 105 -0.37 6.63 7.29
C PHE A 105 -1.51 5.64 7.02
N PHE A 106 -2.09 5.10 8.08
CA PHE A 106 -3.25 4.22 7.98
C PHE A 106 -4.54 5.03 8.14
N ILE A 107 -5.21 5.31 7.03
CA ILE A 107 -6.51 6.00 7.03
C ILE A 107 -7.58 4.95 7.29
N ASP A 108 -7.97 4.82 8.56
CA ASP A 108 -8.98 3.85 9.00
C ASP A 108 -10.38 4.43 8.76
N LEU A 109 -11.13 3.75 7.91
CA LEU A 109 -12.50 4.10 7.56
C LEU A 109 -13.44 2.98 8.00
N SER A 110 -14.62 3.33 8.50
CA SER A 110 -15.63 2.32 8.79
C SER A 110 -16.06 1.61 7.51
N GLU A 111 -16.33 0.31 7.61
CA GLU A 111 -16.73 -0.51 6.47
C GLU A 111 -17.98 0.04 5.77
N ALA A 112 -18.97 0.51 6.56
CA ALA A 112 -20.18 1.12 6.03
C ALA A 112 -19.89 2.33 5.14
N GLU A 113 -18.97 3.21 5.58
CA GLU A 113 -18.59 4.39 4.82
C GLU A 113 -17.70 4.02 3.62
N GLY A 114 -16.81 3.04 3.76
CA GLY A 114 -16.02 2.50 2.66
C GLY A 114 -16.90 1.91 1.55
N LEU A 115 -17.88 1.09 1.91
CA LEU A 115 -18.85 0.52 0.98
C LEU A 115 -19.74 1.60 0.33
N ARG A 116 -20.14 2.64 1.07
CA ARG A 116 -20.91 3.77 0.53
C ARG A 116 -20.11 4.48 -0.57
N ARG A 117 -18.86 4.83 -0.31
CA ARG A 117 -17.97 5.50 -1.30
C ARG A 117 -17.71 4.61 -2.51
N LYS A 118 -17.55 3.30 -2.29
CA LYS A 118 -17.30 2.35 -3.35
C LYS A 118 -18.51 2.19 -4.31
N LYS A 119 -19.74 2.22 -3.80
CA LYS A 119 -20.95 2.15 -4.64
C LYS A 119 -21.09 3.28 -5.67
N GLU A 120 -20.37 4.39 -5.44
CA GLU A 120 -20.34 5.54 -6.37
C GLU A 120 -19.36 5.33 -7.54
N GLN A 121 -18.52 4.27 -7.50
CA GLN A 121 -17.56 3.94 -8.57
C GLN A 121 -18.21 3.04 -9.62
N LYS A 122 -18.02 3.39 -10.91
CA LYS A 122 -18.68 2.70 -12.04
C LYS A 122 -17.90 1.49 -12.56
N ASN A 123 -16.57 1.45 -12.41
CA ASN A 123 -15.72 0.38 -12.93
C ASN A 123 -14.88 -0.19 -11.79
N LEU A 124 -15.25 -1.37 -11.34
CA LEU A 124 -14.55 -2.10 -10.28
C LEU A 124 -13.51 -3.04 -10.91
N ASP A 125 -12.28 -3.01 -10.38
CA ASP A 125 -11.26 -3.99 -10.73
C ASP A 125 -11.52 -5.36 -10.07
N ARG A 126 -10.70 -6.37 -10.41
CA ARG A 126 -10.84 -7.74 -9.91
C ARG A 126 -10.85 -7.81 -8.37
N MET A 127 -10.01 -7.04 -7.69
CA MET A 127 -9.93 -7.03 -6.23
C MET A 127 -11.13 -6.30 -5.60
N GLU A 128 -11.64 -5.30 -6.29
CA GLU A 128 -12.80 -4.53 -5.85
C GLU A 128 -14.12 -5.26 -6.06
N GLN A 129 -14.17 -6.24 -6.97
CA GLN A 129 -15.35 -7.09 -7.21
C GLN A 129 -15.52 -8.20 -6.16
N GLU A 130 -14.56 -8.39 -5.28
CA GLU A 130 -14.65 -9.35 -4.17
C GLU A 130 -15.80 -9.00 -3.21
N GLY A 131 -16.31 -10.02 -2.53
CA GLY A 131 -17.47 -9.91 -1.64
C GLY A 131 -17.22 -9.09 -0.37
N ILE A 132 -18.30 -8.85 0.38
CA ILE A 132 -18.27 -8.07 1.63
C ILE A 132 -17.34 -8.71 2.66
N ASP A 133 -17.36 -10.03 2.80
CA ASP A 133 -16.53 -10.77 3.74
C ASP A 133 -15.03 -10.58 3.46
N PHE A 134 -14.65 -10.51 2.19
CA PHE A 134 -13.28 -10.20 1.77
C PHE A 134 -12.85 -8.82 2.29
N HIS A 135 -13.67 -7.81 2.05
CA HIS A 135 -13.36 -6.44 2.49
C HIS A 135 -13.33 -6.30 4.01
N HIS A 136 -14.19 -7.05 4.71
CA HIS A 136 -14.14 -7.14 6.17
C HIS A 136 -12.82 -7.74 6.65
N MET A 137 -12.41 -8.89 6.12
CA MET A 137 -11.14 -9.53 6.46
C MET A 137 -9.93 -8.65 6.15
N VAL A 138 -9.96 -7.92 5.04
CA VAL A 138 -8.90 -6.95 4.68
C VAL A 138 -8.83 -5.82 5.70
N SER A 139 -9.97 -5.26 6.10
CA SER A 139 -10.04 -4.17 7.09
C SER A 139 -9.47 -4.60 8.44
N GLU A 140 -9.91 -5.75 8.94
CA GLU A 140 -9.37 -6.34 10.19
C GLU A 140 -7.89 -6.72 10.05
N GLY A 141 -7.50 -7.23 8.89
CA GLY A 141 -6.11 -7.56 8.58
C GLY A 141 -5.18 -6.35 8.72
N TYR A 142 -5.56 -5.20 8.16
CA TYR A 142 -4.80 -3.95 8.31
C TYR A 142 -4.71 -3.52 9.77
N ARG A 143 -5.83 -3.52 10.50
CA ARG A 143 -5.83 -3.17 11.92
C ARG A 143 -4.88 -4.05 12.73
N LYS A 144 -4.86 -5.36 12.43
CA LYS A 144 -3.98 -6.33 13.10
C LYS A 144 -2.50 -6.14 12.74
N VAL A 145 -2.19 -6.03 11.44
CA VAL A 145 -0.80 -5.96 10.94
C VAL A 145 -0.12 -4.65 11.34
N LEU A 146 -0.88 -3.56 11.37
CA LEU A 146 -0.36 -2.22 11.65
C LEU A 146 -0.42 -1.84 13.14
N SER A 147 -1.09 -2.65 13.98
CA SER A 147 -1.23 -2.37 15.42
C SER A 147 0.12 -2.42 16.14
N GLY A 148 0.36 -1.41 16.99
CA GLY A 148 1.53 -1.36 17.86
C GLY A 148 2.86 -1.04 17.18
N ARG A 149 2.86 -0.82 15.87
CA ARG A 149 4.06 -0.46 15.11
C ARG A 149 4.34 1.05 15.27
N PRO A 150 5.55 1.45 15.71
CA PRO A 150 5.86 2.84 16.04
C PRO A 150 5.87 3.77 14.82
N GLU A 151 6.14 3.24 13.62
CA GLU A 151 6.13 3.98 12.36
C GLU A 151 4.71 4.20 11.81
N VAL A 152 3.67 3.60 12.40
CA VAL A 152 2.29 3.68 11.93
C VAL A 152 1.53 4.80 12.61
N MET A 153 1.03 5.74 11.82
CA MET A 153 0.07 6.74 12.24
C MET A 153 -1.34 6.35 11.80
N LYS A 154 -2.18 5.99 12.77
CA LYS A 154 -3.59 5.72 12.51
C LYS A 154 -4.39 7.04 12.44
N ILE A 155 -5.13 7.21 11.36
CA ILE A 155 -5.94 8.41 11.07
C ILE A 155 -7.41 8.00 10.88
N ASP A 156 -8.31 8.71 11.53
CA ASP A 156 -9.75 8.55 11.34
C ASP A 156 -10.16 9.11 9.96
N GLY A 157 -10.46 8.19 9.03
CA GLY A 157 -10.87 8.49 7.64
C GLY A 157 -12.28 9.10 7.52
N GLY A 158 -13.05 9.14 8.60
CA GLY A 158 -14.36 9.81 8.66
C GLY A 158 -14.27 11.34 8.85
N ARG A 159 -13.07 11.87 9.10
CA ARG A 159 -12.85 13.31 9.22
C ARG A 159 -12.78 14.02 7.88
N SER A 160 -12.88 15.35 7.91
CA SER A 160 -12.71 16.15 6.69
C SER A 160 -11.30 16.00 6.12
N ILE A 161 -11.17 16.16 4.80
CA ILE A 161 -9.89 16.13 4.08
C ILE A 161 -8.88 17.07 4.72
N ASP A 162 -9.28 18.30 5.06
CA ASP A 162 -8.40 19.31 5.69
C ASP A 162 -7.87 18.84 7.04
N THR A 163 -8.72 18.20 7.85
CA THR A 163 -8.32 17.65 9.15
C THR A 163 -7.31 16.53 8.99
N ILE A 164 -7.55 15.62 8.04
CA ILE A 164 -6.65 14.51 7.71
C ILE A 164 -5.32 15.06 7.21
N GLN A 165 -5.33 15.97 6.25
CA GLN A 165 -4.13 16.59 5.71
C GLN A 165 -3.31 17.31 6.78
N LYS A 166 -3.94 18.06 7.67
CA LYS A 166 -3.23 18.74 8.76
C LYS A 166 -2.51 17.76 9.67
N LYS A 167 -3.15 16.64 10.01
CA LYS A 167 -2.51 15.59 10.82
C LYS A 167 -1.31 14.97 10.10
N ILE A 168 -1.46 14.63 8.81
CA ILE A 168 -0.38 14.07 8.00
C ILE A 168 0.79 15.04 7.93
N ARG A 169 0.56 16.31 7.60
CA ARG A 169 1.61 17.34 7.52
C ARG A 169 2.39 17.47 8.82
N ASN A 170 1.71 17.60 9.95
CA ASN A 170 2.37 17.71 11.25
C ASN A 170 3.29 16.50 11.52
N HIS A 171 2.83 15.30 11.21
CA HIS A 171 3.62 14.10 11.44
C HIS A 171 4.81 14.00 10.47
N VAL A 172 4.64 14.36 9.20
CA VAL A 172 5.75 14.44 8.24
C VAL A 172 6.80 15.44 8.70
N ASP A 173 6.39 16.62 9.18
CA ASP A 173 7.31 17.63 9.74
C ASP A 173 8.10 17.08 10.93
N GLU A 174 7.49 16.26 11.79
CA GLU A 174 8.18 15.60 12.90
C GLU A 174 9.19 14.55 12.42
N LEU A 175 8.82 13.73 11.42
CA LEU A 175 9.72 12.74 10.82
C LEU A 175 10.95 13.41 10.19
N LEU A 176 10.75 14.46 9.42
CA LEU A 176 11.83 15.21 8.76
C LEU A 176 12.77 15.87 9.77
N LYS A 177 12.24 16.43 10.87
CA LYS A 177 13.08 16.99 11.95
C LYS A 177 13.93 15.93 12.65
N LYS A 178 13.45 14.69 12.76
CA LYS A 178 14.23 13.58 13.35
C LYS A 178 15.35 13.09 12.44
N LYS A 179 15.15 13.09 11.12
CA LYS A 179 16.17 12.68 10.15
C LYS A 179 17.29 13.71 9.94
N ASN A 180 16.99 14.98 10.16
CA ASN A 180 17.96 16.08 10.02
C ASN A 180 18.79 16.32 11.31
N ARG A 181 18.66 15.47 12.31
CA ARG A 181 19.48 15.46 13.54
C ARG A 181 20.46 14.29 13.52
#